data_9f9999a11eab0884186fb83c5675fceb
#
_entry.id   9f9999a11eab0884186fb83c5675fceb
#
_cell.length_a   1.000
_cell.length_b   1.000
_cell.length_c   1.000
_cell.angle_alpha   90.00
_cell.angle_beta   90.00
_cell.angle_gamma   90.00
#
_symmetry.space_group_name_H-M   'P 1'
#
loop_
_entity.id
_entity.type
_entity.pdbx_description
1 polymer ?
#
loop_
_entity_poly.entity_id
_entity_poly.type
_entity_poly.pdbx_seq_one_letter_code
_entity_poly.pdbx_strand_id
1 'polypeptide(L)' 'MNGKNPTRKQKIIIQERRFNPANWVVIKNKTDELHIQNRNSGNVKILKL' A
#
# COMPACT_ATOMS: atom_id res chain seq x y z
N MET A 1 5.00 -15.01 -1.26
CA MET A 1 4.94 -13.60 -1.01
C MET A 1 3.84 -12.92 -1.82
N ASN A 2 3.01 -12.15 -1.16
CA ASN A 2 1.76 -11.71 -1.78
C ASN A 2 1.73 -10.24 -2.14
N GLY A 3 2.76 -9.49 -1.78
CA GLY A 3 2.79 -8.08 -2.04
C GLY A 3 3.56 -7.74 -3.29
N LYS A 4 3.12 -6.70 -3.99
CA LYS A 4 3.85 -6.16 -5.14
C LYS A 4 4.29 -4.74 -4.82
N ASN A 5 5.38 -4.32 -5.44
CA ASN A 5 5.81 -2.94 -5.30
C ASN A 5 4.73 -2.02 -5.84
N PRO A 6 4.41 -0.93 -5.13
CA PRO A 6 3.38 -0.01 -5.60
C PRO A 6 3.80 0.67 -6.90
N THR A 7 2.81 0.93 -7.75
CA THR A 7 3.03 1.74 -8.94
C THR A 7 3.26 3.19 -8.51
N ARG A 8 3.67 4.04 -9.48
CA ARG A 8 3.88 5.46 -9.18
C ARG A 8 2.62 6.09 -8.56
N LYS A 9 1.46 5.79 -9.14
CA LYS A 9 0.20 6.31 -8.65
C LYS A 9 -0.09 5.83 -7.24
N GLN A 10 0.16 4.55 -6.98
CA GLN A 10 -0.06 3.97 -5.66
C GLN A 10 0.90 4.52 -4.63
N LYS A 11 2.15 4.78 -5.04
CA LYS A 11 3.12 5.41 -4.15
C LYS A 11 2.65 6.78 -3.69
N ILE A 12 2.07 7.55 -4.59
CA ILE A 12 1.55 8.87 -4.25
C ILE A 12 0.42 8.75 -3.23
N ILE A 13 -0.48 7.80 -3.43
CA ILE A 13 -1.59 7.57 -2.51
C ILE A 13 -1.08 7.18 -1.13
N ILE A 14 -0.13 6.25 -1.08
CA ILE A 14 0.44 5.79 0.18
C ILE A 14 1.11 6.95 0.91
N GLN A 15 1.85 7.76 0.17
CA GLN A 15 2.57 8.90 0.75
C GLN A 15 1.60 9.96 1.28
N GLU A 16 0.50 10.20 0.56
CA GLU A 16 -0.52 11.14 1.01
C GLU A 16 -1.19 10.70 2.31
N ARG A 17 -1.22 9.41 2.54
CA ARG A 17 -1.76 8.85 3.79
C ARG A 17 -0.71 8.77 4.89
N ARG A 18 0.44 9.39 4.68
CA ARG A 18 1.54 9.47 5.65
C ARG A 18 2.19 8.12 5.93
N PHE A 19 2.13 7.21 4.96
CA PHE A 19 2.88 5.96 5.01
C PHE A 19 4.09 6.07 4.09
N ASN A 20 5.16 5.35 4.43
CA ASN A 20 6.35 5.33 3.60
C ASN A 20 6.20 4.25 2.52
N PRO A 21 6.07 4.62 1.24
CA PRO A 21 5.86 3.60 0.19
C PRO A 21 7.02 2.63 0.05
N ALA A 22 8.20 2.97 0.57
CA ALA A 22 9.33 2.05 0.55
C ALA A 22 9.14 0.89 1.53
N ASN A 23 8.32 1.08 2.56
CA ASN A 23 8.07 0.06 3.59
C ASN A 23 6.77 -0.71 3.37
N TRP A 24 6.01 -0.36 2.37
CA TRP A 24 4.70 -0.96 2.14
C TRP A 24 4.62 -1.56 0.75
N VAL A 25 3.91 -2.67 0.65
CA VAL A 25 3.64 -3.32 -0.64
C VAL A 25 2.13 -3.39 -0.82
N VAL A 26 1.70 -3.43 -2.08
CA VAL A 26 0.28 -3.51 -2.39
C VAL A 26 -0.10 -4.97 -2.51
N ILE A 27 -1.05 -5.41 -1.69
CA ILE A 27 -1.53 -6.79 -1.72
C ILE A 27 -2.86 -6.91 -2.44
N LYS A 28 -3.63 -5.82 -2.53
CA LYS A 28 -4.89 -5.83 -3.26
C LYS A 28 -5.22 -4.41 -3.71
N ASN A 29 -5.62 -4.30 -4.96
CA ASN A 29 -6.00 -3.01 -5.54
C ASN A 29 -7.45 -3.07 -6.00
N LYS A 30 -8.31 -2.39 -5.26
CA LYS A 30 -9.73 -2.30 -5.60
C LYS A 30 -10.04 -0.90 -6.14
N THR A 31 -11.21 -0.76 -6.74
CA THR A 31 -11.63 0.50 -7.34
C THR A 31 -11.63 1.65 -6.33
N ASP A 32 -12.09 1.37 -5.11
CA ASP A 32 -12.25 2.40 -4.08
C ASP A 32 -11.39 2.13 -2.85
N GLU A 33 -10.53 1.13 -2.89
CA GLU A 33 -9.69 0.77 -1.74
C GLU A 33 -8.33 0.28 -2.22
N LEU A 34 -7.32 0.56 -1.41
CA LEU A 34 -5.98 0.07 -1.65
C LEU A 34 -5.50 -0.66 -0.39
N HIS A 35 -5.28 -1.95 -0.51
CA HIS A 35 -4.80 -2.76 0.61
C HIS A 35 -3.30 -2.86 0.56
N ILE A 36 -2.63 -2.43 1.61
CA ILE A 36 -1.18 -2.43 1.68
C ILE A 36 -0.73 -3.21 2.91
N GLN A 37 0.47 -3.76 2.82
CA GLN A 37 1.06 -4.54 3.90
C GLN A 37 2.46 -4.04 4.18
N ASN A 38 2.78 -3.89 5.47
CA ASN A 38 4.11 -3.45 5.88
C ASN A 38 5.12 -4.58 5.67
N ARG A 39 6.26 -4.25 5.06
CA ARG A 39 7.29 -5.25 4.77
C ARG A 39 7.94 -5.80 6.03
N ASN A 40 8.05 -4.97 7.06
CA ASN A 40 8.76 -5.36 8.28
C ASN A 40 7.85 -6.05 9.29
N SER A 41 6.69 -5.46 9.56
CA SER A 41 5.80 -5.97 10.61
C SER A 41 4.73 -6.91 10.07
N GLY A 42 4.45 -6.86 8.78
CA GLY A 42 3.38 -7.65 8.18
C GLY A 42 1.99 -7.10 8.42
N ASN A 43 1.89 -5.92 9.04
CA ASN A 43 0.60 -5.29 9.29
C ASN A 43 -0.08 -4.88 7.99
N VAL A 44 -1.39 -5.09 7.93
CA VAL A 44 -2.17 -4.73 6.75
C VAL A 44 -3.01 -3.50 7.06
N LYS A 45 -3.03 -2.55 6.13
CA LYS A 45 -3.85 -1.36 6.21
C LYS A 45 -4.71 -1.24 4.97
N ILE A 46 -5.91 -0.74 5.15
CA ILE A 46 -6.83 -0.52 4.04
C ILE A 46 -7.00 0.98 3.87
N LEU A 47 -6.59 1.49 2.71
CA LEU A 47 -6.70 2.89 2.39
C LEU A 47 -7.92 3.09 1.50
N LYS A 48 -8.86 3.88 1.97
CA LYS A 48 -10.03 4.22 1.17
C LYS A 48 -9.72 5.39 0.25
N LEU A 49 -10.06 5.22 -1.00
CA LEU A 49 -9.76 6.22 -2.03
C LEU A 49 -10.92 7.19 -2.25
#